data_ef339ad0be1e67c3e4d3e43717dcd66f
#
_entry.id   ef339ad0be1e67c3e4d3e43717dcd66f
#
_cell.length_a   1.000
_cell.length_b   1.000
_cell.length_c   1.000
_cell.angle_alpha   90.00
_cell.angle_beta   90.00
_cell.angle_gamma   90.00
#
_symmetry.space_group_name_H-M   'P 1'
#
loop_
_entity.id
_entity.type
_entity.pdbx_description
1 polymer ?
#
loop_
_entity_poly.entity_id
_entity_poly.type
_entity_poly.pdbx_seq_one_letter_code
_entity_poly.pdbx_strand_id
1 'polypeptide(L)'
;MAAAATAAARAAFGALVGRRFLPAGRSLGLPAIPRVAVAGLGASPGAGNLLVSSRSPRPQSTSAQERPLPKTSLTSPPWPKIILPDPEEETQQHREVLRRVNELIATGQYGRLFAVVHFASRQWKVTNGDLILIENTLDAKCGERIRMEKVLLVGADDFTLIGKPLLGLDLVRVEATVIEKTESWPKIYMKFKRRKNFRRKKIFIRPQTVLRINTVEIAPSLS
;
A
#
# COMPACT_ATOMS: atom_id res chain seq x y z
N MET A 1 23.61 -9.48 62.34
CA MET A 1 22.60 -10.31 63.02
C MET A 1 21.33 -10.32 62.20
N ALA A 2 20.82 -11.54 61.99
CA ALA A 2 19.49 -11.99 61.55
C ALA A 2 19.11 -11.67 60.10
N ALA A 3 19.17 -12.57 59.20
CA ALA A 3 18.45 -13.87 58.99
C ALA A 3 17.07 -13.66 58.33
N ALA A 4 17.02 -14.04 57.07
CA ALA A 4 16.17 -15.05 56.45
C ALA A 4 14.65 -14.83 56.48
N ALA A 5 14.04 -14.90 55.28
CA ALA A 5 12.87 -15.76 55.04
C ALA A 5 12.62 -15.96 53.56
N THR A 6 12.84 -17.16 53.15
CA THR A 6 12.45 -17.89 51.94
C THR A 6 10.95 -18.17 52.01
N ALA A 7 10.20 -17.89 50.93
CA ALA A 7 8.88 -18.49 50.73
C ALA A 7 8.70 -18.88 49.27
N ALA A 8 8.80 -20.18 49.03
CA ALA A 8 8.41 -20.88 47.83
C ALA A 8 6.88 -21.05 47.81
N ALA A 9 6.24 -20.69 46.71
CA ALA A 9 4.87 -21.07 46.41
C ALA A 9 4.85 -21.90 45.11
N ARG A 10 4.73 -23.20 45.27
CA ARG A 10 4.28 -24.19 44.27
C ARG A 10 2.75 -24.08 44.17
N ALA A 11 2.23 -23.96 42.99
CA ALA A 11 0.84 -24.29 42.67
C ALA A 11 0.83 -24.84 41.25
N ALA A 12 0.70 -26.12 41.13
CA ALA A 12 -0.45 -26.97 40.86
C ALA A 12 -0.93 -26.94 39.41
N PHE A 13 -0.54 -27.99 38.71
CA PHE A 13 -1.09 -28.51 37.46
C PHE A 13 -2.60 -28.80 37.59
N GLY A 14 -3.40 -28.19 36.73
CA GLY A 14 -4.78 -28.55 36.48
C GLY A 14 -4.97 -28.99 35.06
N ALA A 15 -5.07 -30.29 34.85
CA ALA A 15 -5.48 -30.89 33.58
C ALA A 15 -6.98 -30.68 33.37
N LEU A 16 -7.38 -30.20 32.18
CA LEU A 16 -8.77 -30.24 31.71
C LEU A 16 -8.81 -30.67 30.25
N VAL A 17 -9.01 -31.91 30.03
CA VAL A 17 -10.11 -32.62 29.34
C VAL A 17 -10.58 -31.99 28.01
N GLY A 18 -10.42 -32.82 27.01
CA GLY A 18 -10.80 -32.66 25.62
C GLY A 18 -12.24 -32.26 25.35
N ARG A 19 -12.40 -31.42 24.36
CA ARG A 19 -13.64 -31.26 23.61
C ARG A 19 -13.41 -31.59 22.15
N ARG A 20 -14.02 -32.66 21.73
CA ARG A 20 -14.19 -33.08 20.34
C ARG A 20 -14.98 -31.97 19.59
N PHE A 21 -14.43 -31.43 18.56
CA PHE A 21 -15.17 -30.66 17.55
C PHE A 21 -15.51 -31.57 16.37
N LEU A 22 -16.79 -31.77 16.14
CA LEU A 22 -17.38 -32.36 14.94
C LEU A 22 -17.34 -31.32 13.79
N PRO A 23 -17.09 -31.72 12.55
CA PRO A 23 -17.19 -30.84 11.42
C PRO A 23 -18.64 -30.74 10.90
N ALA A 24 -19.23 -29.57 10.98
CA ALA A 24 -20.46 -29.28 10.26
C ALA A 24 -20.10 -28.76 8.87
N GLY A 25 -20.33 -29.60 7.87
CA GLY A 25 -20.30 -29.23 6.48
C GLY A 25 -21.48 -28.33 6.12
N ARG A 26 -21.20 -27.21 5.49
CA ARG A 26 -22.12 -26.51 4.56
C ARG A 26 -21.31 -25.89 3.44
N SER A 27 -21.37 -26.55 2.31
CA SER A 27 -20.96 -26.02 1.01
C SER A 27 -21.97 -24.94 0.59
N LEU A 28 -21.52 -23.68 0.55
CA LEU A 28 -22.21 -22.62 -0.20
C LEU A 28 -21.61 -22.56 -1.58
N GLY A 29 -22.43 -22.94 -2.57
CA GLY A 29 -22.09 -22.93 -3.99
C GLY A 29 -21.78 -21.50 -4.48
N LEU A 30 -20.63 -21.35 -5.11
CA LEU A 30 -20.29 -20.17 -5.88
C LEU A 30 -20.97 -20.25 -7.26
N PRO A 31 -21.50 -19.15 -7.80
CA PRO A 31 -22.09 -19.12 -9.12
C PRO A 31 -20.99 -19.27 -10.19
N ALA A 32 -21.28 -20.12 -11.16
CA ALA A 32 -20.44 -20.40 -12.31
C ALA A 32 -20.33 -19.18 -13.24
N ILE A 33 -19.11 -18.79 -13.58
CA ILE A 33 -18.79 -17.79 -14.61
C ILE A 33 -18.96 -18.46 -15.99
N PRO A 34 -19.71 -17.87 -16.94
CA PRO A 34 -19.86 -18.44 -18.27
C PRO A 34 -18.55 -18.37 -19.06
N ARG A 35 -18.11 -19.52 -19.53
CA ARG A 35 -17.02 -19.65 -20.50
C ARG A 35 -17.49 -19.13 -21.87
N VAL A 36 -16.84 -18.09 -22.37
CA VAL A 36 -16.98 -17.66 -23.75
C VAL A 36 -16.25 -18.68 -24.64
N ALA A 37 -17.00 -19.36 -25.51
CA ALA A 37 -16.45 -20.26 -26.49
C ALA A 37 -15.84 -19.44 -27.63
N VAL A 38 -14.54 -19.63 -27.86
CA VAL A 38 -13.85 -19.14 -29.07
C VAL A 38 -14.05 -20.18 -30.16
N ALA A 39 -14.84 -19.80 -31.16
CA ALA A 39 -15.04 -20.61 -32.37
C ALA A 39 -13.77 -20.63 -33.21
N GLY A 40 -13.23 -21.81 -33.46
CA GLY A 40 -12.12 -22.05 -34.37
C GLY A 40 -12.54 -21.88 -35.82
N LEU A 41 -11.84 -21.05 -36.55
CA LEU A 41 -11.93 -20.97 -38.01
C LEU A 41 -10.94 -21.97 -38.64
N GLY A 42 -11.51 -22.97 -39.30
CA GLY A 42 -10.79 -23.96 -40.05
C GLY A 42 -10.17 -23.38 -41.33
N ALA A 43 -8.93 -23.76 -41.59
CA ALA A 43 -8.24 -23.47 -42.82
C ALA A 43 -8.63 -24.52 -43.88
N SER A 44 -9.03 -24.06 -45.06
CA SER A 44 -9.09 -24.86 -46.29
C SER A 44 -8.08 -24.34 -47.33
N PRO A 45 -7.31 -25.19 -48.00
CA PRO A 45 -6.45 -24.80 -49.12
C PRO A 45 -7.20 -24.89 -50.44
N GLY A 46 -7.25 -23.82 -51.19
CA GLY A 46 -7.83 -23.74 -52.52
C GLY A 46 -6.98 -22.96 -53.50
N ALA A 47 -6.46 -23.69 -54.42
CA ALA A 47 -5.90 -23.47 -55.74
C ALA A 47 -5.99 -22.05 -56.35
N GLY A 48 -4.91 -21.75 -57.09
CA GLY A 48 -4.59 -20.53 -57.78
C GLY A 48 -5.53 -20.11 -58.90
N ASN A 49 -5.53 -18.81 -59.14
CA ASN A 49 -5.78 -18.24 -60.47
C ASN A 49 -5.07 -16.90 -60.60
N LEU A 50 -4.12 -16.87 -61.52
CA LEU A 50 -3.48 -15.66 -62.01
C LEU A 50 -4.49 -14.89 -62.88
N LEU A 51 -4.98 -13.77 -62.39
CA LEU A 51 -5.68 -12.78 -63.20
C LEU A 51 -4.87 -11.48 -63.17
N VAL A 52 -4.32 -11.18 -64.32
CA VAL A 52 -3.75 -9.89 -64.70
C VAL A 52 -4.82 -8.84 -64.57
N SER A 53 -4.73 -7.98 -63.54
CA SER A 53 -5.62 -6.84 -63.36
C SER A 53 -4.99 -5.60 -63.99
N SER A 54 -5.63 -5.15 -65.06
CA SER A 54 -5.40 -3.87 -65.71
C SER A 54 -5.48 -2.70 -64.72
N ARG A 55 -4.43 -1.85 -64.70
CA ARG A 55 -4.38 -0.62 -63.95
C ARG A 55 -5.45 0.34 -64.45
N SER A 56 -6.46 0.60 -63.65
CA SER A 56 -7.36 1.74 -63.79
C SER A 56 -6.63 3.02 -63.39
N PRO A 57 -6.78 4.13 -64.12
CA PRO A 57 -6.19 5.41 -63.73
C PRO A 57 -6.87 5.91 -62.44
N ARG A 58 -6.04 6.25 -61.50
CA ARG A 58 -6.42 6.85 -60.20
C ARG A 58 -7.12 8.18 -60.46
N PRO A 59 -8.36 8.43 -60.05
CA PRO A 59 -8.96 9.73 -60.11
C PRO A 59 -8.19 10.69 -59.20
N GLN A 60 -7.72 11.81 -59.80
CA GLN A 60 -7.14 12.92 -59.07
C GLN A 60 -8.23 13.51 -58.15
N SER A 61 -8.03 13.48 -56.88
CA SER A 61 -8.93 14.06 -55.91
C SER A 61 -8.83 15.58 -56.00
N THR A 62 -9.84 16.17 -56.58
CA THR A 62 -10.14 17.60 -56.48
C THR A 62 -10.57 17.90 -55.04
N SER A 63 -10.00 19.02 -54.53
CA SER A 63 -10.39 19.76 -53.30
C SER A 63 -10.48 18.94 -52.01
N ALA A 64 -9.44 19.06 -51.23
CA ALA A 64 -9.47 18.71 -49.82
C ALA A 64 -10.45 19.66 -49.08
N GLN A 65 -11.73 19.27 -49.01
CA GLN A 65 -12.58 19.77 -47.93
C GLN A 65 -11.97 19.21 -46.64
N GLU A 66 -11.39 20.06 -45.82
CA GLU A 66 -10.96 19.77 -44.47
C GLU A 66 -12.20 19.27 -43.69
N ARG A 67 -12.38 17.98 -43.65
CA ARG A 67 -13.34 17.37 -42.71
C ARG A 67 -12.83 17.65 -41.30
N PRO A 68 -13.60 18.38 -40.48
CA PRO A 68 -13.20 18.61 -39.13
C PRO A 68 -12.95 17.24 -38.45
N LEU A 69 -11.74 17.05 -37.92
CA LEU A 69 -11.39 15.85 -37.20
C LEU A 69 -12.40 15.62 -36.06
N PRO A 70 -12.93 14.41 -35.87
CA PRO A 70 -13.86 14.14 -34.78
C PRO A 70 -13.16 14.49 -33.47
N LYS A 71 -13.76 15.38 -32.69
CA LYS A 71 -13.28 15.73 -31.36
C LYS A 71 -13.37 14.48 -30.49
N THR A 72 -12.23 13.98 -30.04
CA THR A 72 -12.19 12.86 -29.08
C THR A 72 -12.64 13.33 -27.70
N SER A 73 -13.16 12.44 -26.87
CA SER A 73 -13.55 12.73 -25.49
C SER A 73 -12.42 13.32 -24.62
N LEU A 74 -11.17 13.11 -25.03
CA LEU A 74 -9.96 13.68 -24.41
C LEU A 74 -9.78 15.18 -24.70
N THR A 75 -10.35 15.71 -25.80
CA THR A 75 -10.26 17.13 -26.16
C THR A 75 -11.34 18.00 -25.52
N SER A 76 -12.39 17.37 -24.99
CA SER A 76 -13.50 18.04 -24.29
C SER A 76 -13.78 17.30 -22.99
N PRO A 77 -13.08 17.62 -21.88
CA PRO A 77 -13.35 16.97 -20.62
C PRO A 77 -14.82 17.23 -20.20
N PRO A 78 -15.52 16.21 -19.67
CA PRO A 78 -16.93 16.29 -19.31
C PRO A 78 -17.21 17.17 -18.08
N TRP A 79 -16.16 17.60 -17.37
CA TRP A 79 -16.29 18.45 -16.18
C TRP A 79 -16.17 19.93 -16.53
N PRO A 80 -16.87 20.82 -15.80
CA PRO A 80 -16.77 22.26 -15.98
C PRO A 80 -15.35 22.76 -15.70
N LYS A 81 -14.96 23.86 -16.35
CA LYS A 81 -13.68 24.52 -16.05
C LYS A 81 -13.70 25.01 -14.60
N ILE A 82 -12.66 24.66 -13.85
CA ILE A 82 -12.46 25.18 -12.49
C ILE A 82 -12.04 26.65 -12.62
N ILE A 83 -12.82 27.55 -12.03
CA ILE A 83 -12.46 28.94 -11.88
C ILE A 83 -11.55 29.02 -10.67
N LEU A 84 -10.29 29.39 -10.89
CA LEU A 84 -9.33 29.59 -9.80
C LEU A 84 -9.65 30.89 -9.08
N PRO A 85 -9.60 30.94 -7.74
CA PRO A 85 -9.75 32.17 -6.98
C PRO A 85 -8.56 33.12 -7.25
N ASP A 86 -8.71 34.38 -6.92
CA ASP A 86 -7.64 35.35 -7.04
C ASP A 86 -6.44 34.96 -6.14
N PRO A 87 -5.19 35.06 -6.65
CA PRO A 87 -4.01 34.62 -5.91
C PRO A 87 -3.79 35.39 -4.60
N GLU A 88 -4.26 36.62 -4.50
CA GLU A 88 -4.15 37.43 -3.28
C GLU A 88 -5.12 36.91 -2.20
N GLU A 89 -6.34 36.59 -2.54
CA GLU A 89 -7.33 36.02 -1.63
C GLU A 89 -6.89 34.63 -1.14
N GLU A 90 -6.35 33.80 -2.05
CA GLU A 90 -5.83 32.48 -1.71
C GLU A 90 -4.67 32.56 -0.71
N THR A 91 -3.74 33.52 -0.90
CA THR A 91 -2.63 33.74 0.03
C THR A 91 -3.08 34.22 1.40
N GLN A 92 -4.11 35.06 1.46
CA GLN A 92 -4.69 35.53 2.75
C GLN A 92 -5.35 34.37 3.49
N GLN A 93 -6.18 33.57 2.81
CA GLN A 93 -6.81 32.39 3.40
C GLN A 93 -5.78 31.39 3.91
N HIS A 94 -4.71 31.16 3.14
CA HIS A 94 -3.62 30.28 3.54
C HIS A 94 -2.93 30.78 4.83
N ARG A 95 -2.62 32.07 4.94
CA ARG A 95 -2.02 32.64 6.15
C ARG A 95 -2.95 32.51 7.37
N GLU A 96 -4.25 32.66 7.18
CA GLU A 96 -5.21 32.50 8.26
C GLU A 96 -5.27 31.05 8.75
N VAL A 97 -5.29 30.09 7.83
CA VAL A 97 -5.24 28.66 8.18
C VAL A 97 -3.95 28.33 8.90
N LEU A 98 -2.80 28.77 8.40
CA LEU A 98 -1.51 28.56 9.05
C LEU A 98 -1.49 29.12 10.48
N ARG A 99 -2.03 30.31 10.69
CA ARG A 99 -2.12 30.91 12.03
C ARG A 99 -2.94 30.04 12.98
N ARG A 100 -4.12 29.59 12.56
CA ARG A 100 -4.97 28.71 13.38
C ARG A 100 -4.29 27.39 13.71
N VAL A 101 -3.62 26.77 12.74
CA VAL A 101 -2.87 25.52 12.97
C VAL A 101 -1.71 25.74 13.95
N ASN A 102 -0.95 26.84 13.81
CA ASN A 102 0.13 27.18 14.73
C ASN A 102 -0.38 27.45 16.16
N GLU A 103 -1.55 28.06 16.31
CA GLU A 103 -2.21 28.24 17.62
C GLU A 103 -2.55 26.87 18.25
N LEU A 104 -3.10 25.92 17.48
CA LEU A 104 -3.39 24.57 17.96
C LEU A 104 -2.12 23.82 18.37
N ILE A 105 -1.05 23.95 17.59
CA ILE A 105 0.24 23.34 17.93
C ILE A 105 0.83 23.94 19.20
N ALA A 106 0.81 25.26 19.35
CA ALA A 106 1.33 25.97 20.51
C ALA A 106 0.57 25.63 21.81
N THR A 107 -0.75 25.45 21.70
CA THR A 107 -1.59 25.05 22.85
C THR A 107 -1.52 23.57 23.16
N GLY A 108 -0.99 22.75 22.25
CA GLY A 108 -0.95 21.29 22.39
C GLY A 108 -2.31 20.59 22.27
N GLN A 109 -3.33 21.30 21.80
CA GLN A 109 -4.70 20.79 21.67
C GLN A 109 -4.96 20.10 20.32
N TYR A 110 -4.06 19.23 19.89
CA TYR A 110 -4.18 18.52 18.62
C TYR A 110 -4.50 17.03 18.76
N GLY A 111 -4.76 16.57 19.99
CA GLY A 111 -5.13 15.19 20.25
C GLY A 111 -4.03 14.16 19.94
N ARG A 112 -4.43 12.97 19.52
CA ARG A 112 -3.48 11.88 19.21
C ARG A 112 -3.00 11.97 17.77
N LEU A 113 -1.71 12.24 17.58
CA LEU A 113 -1.10 12.28 16.27
C LEU A 113 -0.99 10.89 15.63
N PHE A 114 -1.23 10.84 14.33
CA PHE A 114 -0.88 9.70 13.51
C PHE A 114 -0.04 10.15 12.32
N ALA A 115 0.84 9.30 11.84
CA ALA A 115 1.64 9.56 10.66
C ALA A 115 1.46 8.45 9.61
N VAL A 116 1.60 8.81 8.34
CA VAL A 116 1.75 7.84 7.26
C VAL A 116 3.19 7.90 6.78
N VAL A 117 3.92 6.82 7.03
CA VAL A 117 5.34 6.70 6.68
C VAL A 117 5.53 5.70 5.55
N HIS A 118 6.45 5.99 4.63
CA HIS A 118 6.86 5.05 3.60
C HIS A 118 8.13 4.34 4.05
N PHE A 119 8.01 3.06 4.38
CA PHE A 119 9.12 2.25 4.85
C PHE A 119 9.08 0.84 4.27
N ALA A 120 10.25 0.29 3.92
CA ALA A 120 10.38 -1.04 3.32
C ALA A 120 9.42 -1.29 2.13
N SER A 121 9.33 -0.31 1.21
CA SER A 121 8.48 -0.34 0.00
C SER A 121 6.97 -0.41 0.26
N ARG A 122 6.53 -0.10 1.49
CA ARG A 122 5.11 -0.04 1.88
C ARG A 122 4.82 1.24 2.63
N GLN A 123 3.57 1.62 2.64
CA GLN A 123 3.07 2.73 3.44
C GLN A 123 2.41 2.18 4.70
N TRP A 124 2.74 2.80 5.83
CA TRP A 124 2.25 2.41 7.14
C TRP A 124 1.59 3.61 7.81
N LYS A 125 0.34 3.45 8.23
CA LYS A 125 -0.28 4.40 9.15
C LYS A 125 0.14 3.99 10.57
N VAL A 126 0.76 4.90 11.29
CA VAL A 126 1.36 4.63 12.60
C VAL A 126 0.97 5.69 13.61
N THR A 127 0.84 5.27 14.85
CA THR A 127 0.63 6.11 16.01
C THR A 127 1.69 5.77 17.07
N ASN A 128 1.79 6.61 18.11
CA ASN A 128 2.70 6.35 19.22
C ASN A 128 2.39 5.01 19.89
N GLY A 129 3.39 4.16 20.05
CA GLY A 129 3.28 2.85 20.68
C GLY A 129 2.94 1.69 19.75
N ASP A 130 2.66 1.94 18.46
CA ASP A 130 2.33 0.89 17.51
C ASP A 130 3.53 -0.02 17.20
N LEU A 131 3.24 -1.29 16.94
CA LEU A 131 4.20 -2.28 16.47
C LEU A 131 4.00 -2.51 14.97
N ILE A 132 5.09 -2.49 14.22
CA ILE A 132 5.10 -2.76 12.77
C ILE A 132 5.99 -3.97 12.50
N LEU A 133 5.48 -4.92 11.72
CA LEU A 133 6.23 -6.07 11.23
C LEU A 133 6.67 -5.82 9.78
N ILE A 134 7.95 -5.80 9.53
CA ILE A 134 8.56 -5.57 8.22
C ILE A 134 9.20 -6.85 7.72
N GLU A 135 8.87 -7.24 6.48
CA GLU A 135 9.47 -8.41 5.81
C GLU A 135 10.78 -8.01 5.12
N ASN A 136 11.73 -7.48 5.87
CA ASN A 136 13.05 -7.10 5.38
C ASN A 136 14.09 -7.11 6.51
N THR A 137 15.36 -7.20 6.14
CA THR A 137 16.49 -7.03 7.07
C THR A 137 16.85 -5.56 7.15
N LEU A 138 16.92 -5.01 8.36
CA LEU A 138 17.44 -3.68 8.62
C LEU A 138 18.88 -3.76 9.11
N ASP A 139 19.69 -2.79 8.69
CA ASP A 139 21.07 -2.65 9.17
C ASP A 139 21.13 -1.84 10.48
N ALA A 140 20.32 -2.24 11.46
CA ALA A 140 20.27 -1.68 12.79
C ALA A 140 20.16 -2.80 13.83
N LYS A 141 20.77 -2.66 14.99
CA LYS A 141 20.74 -3.68 16.06
C LYS A 141 19.42 -3.63 16.83
N CYS A 142 19.05 -4.74 17.50
CA CYS A 142 17.93 -4.75 18.42
C CYS A 142 18.19 -3.75 19.56
N GLY A 143 17.18 -2.93 19.89
CA GLY A 143 17.26 -1.83 20.84
C GLY A 143 17.71 -0.48 20.25
N GLU A 144 18.16 -0.44 19.02
CA GLU A 144 18.59 0.79 18.36
C GLU A 144 17.38 1.63 17.93
N ARG A 145 17.50 2.96 18.09
CA ARG A 145 16.51 3.92 17.62
C ARG A 145 16.83 4.36 16.22
N ILE A 146 15.82 4.37 15.36
CA ILE A 146 15.89 4.82 13.98
C ILE A 146 14.89 5.95 13.75
N ARG A 147 15.26 6.92 12.91
CA ARG A 147 14.37 7.97 12.44
C ARG A 147 13.76 7.57 11.10
N MET A 148 12.44 7.70 10.98
CA MET A 148 11.73 7.48 9.73
C MET A 148 11.68 8.79 8.95
N GLU A 149 12.48 8.90 7.88
CA GLU A 149 12.62 10.13 7.10
C GLU A 149 11.50 10.37 6.09
N LYS A 150 10.92 9.29 5.54
CA LYS A 150 9.92 9.38 4.48
C LYS A 150 8.51 9.44 5.08
N VAL A 151 8.15 10.61 5.57
CA VAL A 151 6.81 10.87 6.08
C VAL A 151 5.98 11.54 4.99
N LEU A 152 4.86 10.92 4.63
CA LEU A 152 3.95 11.39 3.59
C LEU A 152 2.90 12.35 4.16
N LEU A 153 2.42 12.05 5.36
CA LEU A 153 1.31 12.73 5.98
C LEU A 153 1.40 12.61 7.49
N VAL A 154 1.01 13.66 8.19
CA VAL A 154 0.75 13.64 9.64
C VAL A 154 -0.62 14.25 9.89
N GLY A 155 -1.46 13.54 10.61
CA GLY A 155 -2.79 13.98 10.98
C GLY A 155 -2.93 14.13 12.49
N ALA A 156 -3.68 15.13 12.85
CA ALA A 156 -4.21 15.42 14.17
C ALA A 156 -5.74 15.25 14.15
N ASP A 157 -6.41 15.64 15.22
CA ASP A 157 -7.88 15.61 15.28
C ASP A 157 -8.50 16.68 14.37
N ASP A 158 -7.93 17.90 14.36
CA ASP A 158 -8.49 19.07 13.67
C ASP A 158 -7.78 19.44 12.36
N PHE A 159 -6.56 18.96 12.13
CA PHE A 159 -5.80 19.29 10.94
C PHE A 159 -4.95 18.13 10.42
N THR A 160 -4.56 18.22 9.15
CA THR A 160 -3.70 17.23 8.51
C THR A 160 -2.64 17.92 7.65
N LEU A 161 -1.38 17.59 7.90
CA LEU A 161 -0.25 18.02 7.08
C LEU A 161 0.01 16.99 5.99
N ILE A 162 -0.06 17.41 4.74
CA ILE A 162 0.13 16.54 3.58
C ILE A 162 1.41 16.93 2.86
N GLY A 163 2.32 15.97 2.67
CA GLY A 163 3.54 16.17 1.90
C GLY A 163 3.30 16.16 0.39
N LYS A 164 4.09 16.95 -0.34
CA LYS A 164 4.07 17.00 -1.82
C LYS A 164 5.46 16.68 -2.41
N PRO A 165 5.89 15.42 -2.48
CA PRO A 165 5.29 14.17 -1.97
C PRO A 165 5.62 13.85 -0.50
N LEU A 166 6.65 14.44 0.08
CA LEU A 166 7.14 14.19 1.43
C LEU A 166 7.04 15.45 2.28
N LEU A 167 6.83 15.27 3.57
CA LEU A 167 6.98 16.34 4.56
C LEU A 167 8.45 16.61 4.82
N GLY A 168 8.79 17.87 5.10
CA GLY A 168 10.15 18.27 5.45
C GLY A 168 10.63 17.58 6.73
N LEU A 169 11.92 17.24 6.75
CA LEU A 169 12.55 16.61 7.92
C LEU A 169 12.50 17.49 9.17
N ASP A 170 12.45 18.81 8.96
CA ASP A 170 12.36 19.80 10.04
C ASP A 170 10.94 19.96 10.58
N LEU A 171 9.93 19.60 9.78
CA LEU A 171 8.52 19.73 10.16
C LEU A 171 8.02 18.55 10.98
N VAL A 172 8.50 17.35 10.71
CA VAL A 172 8.02 16.13 11.35
C VAL A 172 9.16 15.21 11.72
N ARG A 173 9.07 14.65 12.94
CA ARG A 173 10.00 13.66 13.45
C ARG A 173 9.23 12.43 13.90
N VAL A 174 9.52 11.29 13.25
CA VAL A 174 8.98 9.99 13.63
C VAL A 174 10.13 9.08 14.02
N GLU A 175 10.12 8.61 15.27
CA GLU A 175 11.14 7.70 15.79
C GLU A 175 10.55 6.33 16.05
N ALA A 176 11.36 5.31 15.74
CA ALA A 176 11.04 3.93 16.02
C ALA A 176 12.24 3.20 16.64
N THR A 177 11.97 2.16 17.42
CA THR A 177 13.00 1.29 18.00
C THR A 177 12.86 -0.10 17.42
N VAL A 178 13.98 -0.72 17.05
CA VAL A 178 14.04 -2.12 16.63
C VAL A 178 13.86 -3.00 17.85
N ILE A 179 12.77 -3.75 17.90
CA ILE A 179 12.48 -4.66 19.05
C ILE A 179 13.10 -6.02 18.80
N GLU A 180 12.82 -6.61 17.63
CA GLU A 180 13.18 -7.98 17.33
C GLU A 180 13.53 -8.15 15.86
N LYS A 181 14.49 -9.03 15.58
CA LYS A 181 14.80 -9.55 14.27
C LYS A 181 14.52 -11.04 14.25
N THR A 182 13.58 -11.45 13.45
CA THR A 182 13.10 -12.84 13.40
C THR A 182 12.97 -13.32 11.96
N GLU A 183 12.53 -14.55 11.78
CA GLU A 183 12.29 -15.16 10.48
C GLU A 183 10.82 -15.50 10.32
N SER A 184 10.33 -15.43 9.09
CA SER A 184 8.96 -15.82 8.78
C SER A 184 8.76 -17.33 8.85
N TRP A 185 7.52 -17.75 9.00
CA TRP A 185 7.16 -19.15 8.80
C TRP A 185 7.64 -19.65 7.44
N PRO A 186 8.21 -20.87 7.36
CA PRO A 186 8.70 -21.42 6.12
C PRO A 186 7.54 -21.65 5.13
N LYS A 187 7.57 -20.94 4.00
CA LYS A 187 6.63 -21.14 2.89
C LYS A 187 7.14 -22.26 2.00
N ILE A 188 6.36 -23.32 1.85
CA ILE A 188 6.75 -24.51 1.09
C ILE A 188 6.05 -24.45 -0.28
N TYR A 189 6.84 -24.40 -1.34
CA TYR A 189 6.39 -24.60 -2.70
C TYR A 189 6.76 -26.00 -3.15
N MET A 190 5.74 -26.81 -3.49
CA MET A 190 5.94 -28.19 -3.90
C MET A 190 5.32 -28.40 -5.27
N LYS A 191 6.13 -28.91 -6.22
CA LYS A 191 5.66 -29.42 -7.50
C LYS A 191 5.79 -30.94 -7.48
N PHE A 192 4.70 -31.62 -7.80
CA PHE A 192 4.61 -33.07 -7.76
C PHE A 192 3.90 -33.58 -9.02
N LYS A 193 4.41 -34.65 -9.61
CA LYS A 193 3.73 -35.37 -10.71
C LYS A 193 3.47 -36.81 -10.27
N ARG A 194 2.20 -37.17 -10.22
CA ARG A 194 1.79 -38.54 -9.85
C ARG A 194 2.37 -39.54 -10.84
N ARG A 195 2.86 -40.67 -10.36
CA ARG A 195 3.44 -41.79 -11.16
C ARG A 195 4.65 -41.43 -12.04
N LYS A 196 5.31 -40.30 -11.82
CA LYS A 196 6.47 -39.84 -12.61
C LYS A 196 7.74 -39.63 -11.78
N ASN A 197 7.78 -40.06 -10.52
CA ASN A 197 8.90 -39.86 -9.59
C ASN A 197 9.42 -38.41 -9.51
N PHE A 198 8.58 -37.45 -9.95
CA PHE A 198 8.93 -36.04 -9.96
C PHE A 198 8.38 -35.36 -8.70
N ARG A 199 9.29 -34.90 -7.85
CA ARG A 199 8.97 -34.12 -6.66
C ARG A 199 10.01 -33.01 -6.49
N ARG A 200 9.58 -31.76 -6.55
CA ARG A 200 10.44 -30.60 -6.33
C ARG A 200 9.87 -29.77 -5.21
N LYS A 201 10.62 -29.65 -4.12
CA LYS A 201 10.26 -28.85 -2.94
C LYS A 201 11.21 -27.67 -2.83
N LYS A 202 10.66 -26.44 -2.66
CA LYS A 202 11.42 -25.24 -2.32
C LYS A 202 10.85 -24.66 -1.04
N ILE A 203 11.71 -24.30 -0.12
CA ILE A 203 11.36 -23.65 1.15
C ILE A 203 11.85 -22.21 1.07
N PHE A 204 10.96 -21.26 1.36
CA PHE A 204 11.26 -19.83 1.41
C PHE A 204 11.03 -19.34 2.82
N ILE A 205 12.07 -18.80 3.41
CA ILE A 205 12.05 -18.12 4.70
C ILE A 205 12.45 -16.68 4.42
N ARG A 206 11.68 -15.71 4.96
CA ARG A 206 11.96 -14.28 4.81
C ARG A 206 12.38 -13.73 6.16
N PRO A 207 13.42 -12.90 6.21
CA PRO A 207 13.76 -12.18 7.42
C PRO A 207 12.64 -11.18 7.74
N GLN A 208 12.35 -11.02 9.01
CA GLN A 208 11.35 -10.10 9.54
C GLN A 208 11.99 -9.25 10.64
N THR A 209 11.57 -8.00 10.70
CA THR A 209 11.98 -7.08 11.76
C THR A 209 10.76 -6.44 12.37
N VAL A 210 10.67 -6.46 13.70
CA VAL A 210 9.62 -5.82 14.49
C VAL A 210 10.13 -4.46 14.97
N LEU A 211 9.39 -3.40 14.64
CA LEU A 211 9.65 -2.05 15.08
C LEU A 211 8.53 -1.55 15.98
N ARG A 212 8.88 -0.83 17.02
CA ARG A 212 7.95 -0.07 17.84
C ARG A 212 8.09 1.41 17.52
N ILE A 213 6.99 2.08 17.23
CA ILE A 213 6.94 3.53 17.08
C ILE A 213 7.01 4.15 18.46
N ASN A 214 8.00 5.00 18.69
CA ASN A 214 8.18 5.68 19.98
C ASN A 214 7.36 6.96 20.01
N THR A 215 7.69 7.90 19.12
CA THR A 215 7.10 9.25 19.11
C THR A 215 6.79 9.69 17.67
N VAL A 216 5.74 10.48 17.55
CA VAL A 216 5.41 11.27 16.36
C VAL A 216 5.33 12.71 16.86
N GLU A 217 6.22 13.55 16.37
CA GLU A 217 6.37 14.96 16.79
C GLU A 217 6.23 15.88 15.58
N ILE A 218 5.60 17.03 15.78
CA ILE A 218 5.48 18.11 14.78
C ILE A 218 6.32 19.28 15.26
N ALA A 219 6.90 20.04 14.34
CA ALA A 219 7.62 21.27 14.65
C ALA A 219 6.72 22.27 15.40
N PRO A 220 7.29 23.07 16.31
CA PRO A 220 6.52 24.01 17.13
C PRO A 220 5.86 25.13 16.33
N SER A 221 6.33 25.39 15.11
CA SER A 221 5.75 26.37 14.20
C SER A 221 5.89 25.93 12.75
N LEU A 222 4.84 26.11 11.98
CA LEU A 222 4.82 25.91 10.53
C LEU A 222 5.05 27.25 9.84
N SER A 223 5.88 27.24 8.81
CA SER A 223 6.20 28.40 7.97
C SER A 223 5.49 28.34 6.61
#